data_76c54b90a9dbf87f0c3fb7fb9a0116c4
#
_entry.id   76c54b90a9dbf87f0c3fb7fb9a0116c4
#
_cell.length_a   1.000
_cell.length_b   1.000
_cell.length_c   1.000
_cell.angle_alpha   90.00
_cell.angle_beta   90.00
_cell.angle_gamma   90.00
#
_symmetry.space_group_name_H-M   'P 1'
#
loop_
_entity.id
_entity.type
_entity.pdbx_description
1 polymer ?
#
loop_
_entity_poly.entity_id
_entity_poly.type
_entity_poly.pdbx_seq_one_letter_code
_entity_poly.pdbx_strand_id
1 'polypeptide(L)'
;MKKVTKIVSLALASIAASFMLQSCGAEGDHPGYEYMPNMYRSPSYETYSENPVFDNGISSQYNVKGTIPRGFEPFAYSSSTEDYLKAGRALSNPLPSNTKVLAEGKELYGIFCSHCHGDKGMGNGSVNHPVYGAVPSYSDNIGPRRSGATMSELKDGHIYHTIMYGLNAMGPHSSQITQEERWKIVHYVHELQKGSN
;
A
#
# COMPACT_ATOMS: atom_id res chain seq x y z
N MET A 1 -38.18 -63.61 -1.30
CA MET A 1 -38.61 -62.36 -0.67
C MET A 1 -37.65 -61.86 0.41
N LYS A 2 -37.29 -62.65 1.45
CA LYS A 2 -36.41 -62.20 2.56
C LYS A 2 -34.99 -61.70 2.15
N LYS A 3 -34.40 -62.20 1.05
CA LYS A 3 -33.09 -61.71 0.56
C LYS A 3 -33.17 -60.36 -0.12
N VAL A 4 -34.22 -60.07 -0.89
CA VAL A 4 -34.45 -58.80 -1.56
C VAL A 4 -34.68 -57.68 -0.55
N THR A 5 -35.47 -57.97 0.49
CA THR A 5 -35.78 -57.01 1.58
C THR A 5 -34.50 -56.59 2.32
N LYS A 6 -33.59 -57.57 2.59
CA LYS A 6 -32.29 -57.24 3.22
C LYS A 6 -31.39 -56.38 2.36
N ILE A 7 -31.34 -56.62 1.05
CA ILE A 7 -30.54 -55.82 0.11
C ILE A 7 -31.06 -54.39 0.01
N VAL A 8 -32.39 -54.24 -0.05
CA VAL A 8 -33.04 -52.93 -0.07
C VAL A 8 -32.78 -52.16 1.24
N SER A 9 -32.88 -52.83 2.39
CA SER A 9 -32.60 -52.18 3.69
C SER A 9 -31.14 -51.76 3.82
N LEU A 10 -30.19 -52.54 3.34
CA LEU A 10 -28.77 -52.18 3.31
C LEU A 10 -28.47 -50.99 2.38
N ALA A 11 -29.09 -50.98 1.21
CA ALA A 11 -28.96 -49.84 0.27
C ALA A 11 -29.54 -48.56 0.84
N LEU A 12 -30.70 -48.60 1.49
CA LEU A 12 -31.29 -47.44 2.18
C LEU A 12 -30.43 -46.97 3.34
N ALA A 13 -29.84 -47.84 4.12
CA ALA A 13 -28.95 -47.49 5.21
C ALA A 13 -27.63 -46.84 4.69
N SER A 14 -27.07 -47.35 3.57
CA SER A 14 -25.90 -46.75 2.94
C SER A 14 -26.17 -45.34 2.39
N ILE A 15 -27.32 -45.14 1.77
CA ILE A 15 -27.75 -43.81 1.27
C ILE A 15 -27.93 -42.83 2.43
N ALA A 16 -28.60 -43.23 3.51
CA ALA A 16 -28.76 -42.41 4.69
C ALA A 16 -27.43 -42.04 5.36
N ALA A 17 -26.51 -42.98 5.45
CA ALA A 17 -25.15 -42.74 5.96
C ALA A 17 -24.37 -41.78 5.08
N SER A 18 -24.50 -41.86 3.75
CA SER A 18 -23.86 -40.93 2.81
C SER A 18 -24.37 -39.49 2.96
N PHE A 19 -25.67 -39.31 3.21
CA PHE A 19 -26.22 -37.98 3.47
C PHE A 19 -25.74 -37.37 4.79
N MET A 20 -25.51 -38.20 5.82
CA MET A 20 -24.97 -37.69 7.09
C MET A 20 -23.51 -37.27 7.01
N LEU A 21 -22.74 -37.79 6.08
CA LEU A 21 -21.34 -37.42 5.91
C LEU A 21 -21.13 -36.11 5.13
N GLN A 22 -22.14 -35.59 4.47
CA GLN A 22 -22.06 -34.34 3.70
C GLN A 22 -22.37 -33.07 4.51
N SER A 23 -22.78 -33.22 5.79
CA SER A 23 -23.24 -32.06 6.59
C SER A 23 -22.13 -31.16 7.15
N CYS A 24 -20.86 -31.50 6.95
CA CYS A 24 -19.71 -30.75 7.52
C CYS A 24 -18.92 -29.96 6.50
N GLY A 25 -19.46 -29.72 5.31
CA GLY A 25 -18.77 -28.95 4.27
C GLY A 25 -18.95 -27.45 4.51
N ALA A 26 -17.84 -26.69 4.50
CA ALA A 26 -17.89 -25.24 4.34
C ALA A 26 -17.98 -24.91 2.85
N GLU A 27 -18.89 -23.99 2.46
CA GLU A 27 -19.02 -23.50 1.08
C GLU A 27 -18.38 -22.13 0.95
N GLY A 28 -17.53 -21.95 -0.06
CA GLY A 28 -16.85 -20.68 -0.35
C GLY A 28 -15.95 -20.21 0.80
N ASP A 29 -16.05 -18.94 1.13
CA ASP A 29 -15.27 -18.30 2.22
C ASP A 29 -15.89 -18.51 3.62
N HIS A 30 -16.93 -19.33 3.74
CA HIS A 30 -17.55 -19.59 5.03
C HIS A 30 -16.77 -20.66 5.80
N PRO A 31 -16.28 -20.39 7.02
CA PRO A 31 -15.42 -21.31 7.79
C PRO A 31 -16.13 -22.58 8.31
N GLY A 32 -17.43 -22.75 8.01
CA GLY A 32 -18.23 -23.86 8.52
C GLY A 32 -18.80 -23.61 9.91
N TYR A 33 -19.26 -24.70 10.56
CA TYR A 33 -19.80 -24.65 11.92
C TYR A 33 -18.74 -25.04 12.93
N GLU A 34 -18.56 -24.22 13.95
CA GLU A 34 -17.69 -24.49 15.08
C GLU A 34 -18.48 -24.85 16.34
N TYR A 35 -17.93 -25.76 17.14
CA TYR A 35 -18.48 -26.08 18.44
C TYR A 35 -18.11 -24.99 19.45
N MET A 36 -19.09 -24.29 20.03
CA MET A 36 -18.91 -23.19 21.00
C MET A 36 -17.93 -22.09 20.49
N PRO A 37 -18.24 -21.38 19.42
CA PRO A 37 -17.31 -20.43 18.79
C PRO A 37 -17.02 -19.17 19.63
N ASN A 38 -17.42 -19.10 20.87
CA ASN A 38 -17.20 -18.06 21.89
C ASN A 38 -16.45 -16.83 21.37
N MET A 39 -17.15 -15.75 21.01
CA MET A 39 -16.55 -14.49 20.55
C MET A 39 -15.60 -14.58 19.35
N TYR A 40 -15.54 -15.71 18.65
CA TYR A 40 -14.79 -15.83 17.40
C TYR A 40 -15.26 -14.81 16.36
N ARG A 41 -16.56 -14.52 16.35
CA ARG A 41 -17.12 -13.41 15.60
C ARG A 41 -17.52 -12.31 16.57
N SER A 42 -16.92 -11.13 16.41
CA SER A 42 -17.31 -9.96 17.18
C SER A 42 -18.80 -9.64 16.94
N PRO A 43 -19.63 -9.45 17.99
CA PRO A 43 -20.99 -8.96 17.83
C PRO A 43 -21.03 -7.47 17.48
N SER A 44 -19.93 -6.74 17.66
CA SER A 44 -19.79 -5.34 17.28
C SER A 44 -19.30 -5.20 15.83
N TYR A 45 -19.73 -4.16 15.15
CA TYR A 45 -19.25 -3.84 13.82
C TYR A 45 -17.79 -3.37 13.88
N GLU A 46 -16.97 -3.94 13.01
CA GLU A 46 -15.57 -3.52 12.84
C GLU A 46 -15.46 -2.45 11.77
N THR A 47 -14.35 -1.71 11.74
CA THR A 47 -14.17 -0.53 10.90
C THR A 47 -14.46 -0.76 9.42
N TYR A 48 -14.04 -1.91 8.87
CA TYR A 48 -14.23 -2.24 7.45
C TYR A 48 -15.24 -3.36 7.21
N SER A 49 -16.03 -3.75 8.22
CA SER A 49 -17.06 -4.76 8.08
C SER A 49 -18.33 -4.22 7.41
N GLU A 50 -19.15 -5.12 6.90
CA GLU A 50 -20.51 -4.80 6.48
C GLU A 50 -21.33 -4.26 7.66
N ASN A 51 -22.14 -3.24 7.39
CA ASN A 51 -22.99 -2.62 8.40
C ASN A 51 -24.37 -2.24 7.80
N PRO A 52 -25.42 -2.95 8.15
CA PRO A 52 -26.75 -2.71 7.61
C PRO A 52 -27.42 -1.42 8.13
N VAL A 53 -26.81 -0.73 9.10
CA VAL A 53 -27.32 0.55 9.64
C VAL A 53 -27.11 1.70 8.66
N PHE A 54 -26.10 1.61 7.78
CA PHE A 54 -25.78 2.64 6.82
C PHE A 54 -26.26 2.28 5.41
N ASP A 55 -26.78 3.26 4.67
CA ASP A 55 -27.32 3.05 3.32
C ASP A 55 -26.28 2.47 2.32
N ASN A 56 -25.00 2.76 2.54
CA ASN A 56 -23.90 2.22 1.74
C ASN A 56 -23.39 0.84 2.21
N GLY A 57 -23.98 0.28 3.26
CA GLY A 57 -23.65 -1.04 3.79
C GLY A 57 -22.26 -1.17 4.43
N ILE A 58 -21.54 -0.08 4.68
CA ILE A 58 -20.15 -0.11 5.15
C ILE A 58 -20.02 0.60 6.49
N SER A 59 -19.30 -0.01 7.45
CA SER A 59 -19.02 0.62 8.76
C SER A 59 -18.14 1.86 8.63
N SER A 60 -17.17 1.84 7.73
CA SER A 60 -16.27 2.96 7.48
C SER A 60 -16.96 4.03 6.62
N GLN A 61 -17.36 5.12 7.24
CA GLN A 61 -18.03 6.22 6.57
C GLN A 61 -17.04 7.27 6.06
N TYR A 62 -17.39 7.94 4.96
CA TYR A 62 -16.63 9.09 4.49
C TYR A 62 -16.69 10.23 5.51
N ASN A 63 -15.59 10.94 5.64
CA ASN A 63 -15.54 12.13 6.49
C ASN A 63 -16.53 13.20 6.00
N VAL A 64 -17.10 13.95 6.94
CA VAL A 64 -17.94 15.10 6.62
C VAL A 64 -17.13 16.07 5.75
N LYS A 65 -17.73 16.54 4.65
CA LYS A 65 -17.07 17.46 3.73
C LYS A 65 -16.57 18.71 4.48
N GLY A 66 -15.30 19.04 4.28
CA GLY A 66 -14.65 20.18 4.92
C GLY A 66 -13.95 19.87 6.25
N THR A 67 -14.02 18.63 6.74
CA THR A 67 -13.23 18.23 7.90
C THR A 67 -11.78 17.96 7.51
N ILE A 68 -10.87 18.40 8.38
CA ILE A 68 -9.44 18.18 8.25
C ILE A 68 -9.02 17.21 9.36
N PRO A 69 -8.44 16.04 9.04
CA PRO A 69 -7.99 15.09 10.05
C PRO A 69 -6.86 15.71 10.89
N ARG A 70 -6.78 15.31 12.16
CA ARG A 70 -5.69 15.76 13.05
C ARG A 70 -4.33 15.32 12.47
N GLY A 71 -3.37 16.24 12.42
CA GLY A 71 -2.05 16.02 11.85
C GLY A 71 -1.97 16.16 10.32
N PHE A 72 -3.08 16.50 9.67
CA PHE A 72 -3.04 16.85 8.25
C PHE A 72 -2.41 18.23 8.07
N GLU A 73 -1.34 18.28 7.28
CA GLU A 73 -0.72 19.52 6.86
C GLU A 73 -1.05 19.80 5.38
N PRO A 74 -1.68 20.93 5.07
CA PRO A 74 -2.02 21.27 3.70
C PRO A 74 -0.78 21.35 2.81
N PHE A 75 -0.84 20.78 1.62
CA PHE A 75 0.18 20.93 0.59
C PHE A 75 -0.35 21.84 -0.51
N ALA A 76 0.29 22.98 -0.72
CA ALA A 76 -0.21 24.07 -1.57
C ALA A 76 -0.10 23.80 -3.08
N TYR A 77 0.44 22.64 -3.49
CA TYR A 77 0.65 22.27 -4.88
C TYR A 77 -0.31 21.14 -5.25
N SER A 78 -0.86 21.20 -6.47
CA SER A 78 -1.70 20.14 -7.05
C SER A 78 -0.82 19.06 -7.70
N SER A 79 -1.45 17.96 -8.16
CA SER A 79 -0.75 16.88 -8.88
C SER A 79 -0.34 17.23 -10.32
N SER A 80 -0.51 18.50 -10.75
CA SER A 80 -0.18 18.93 -12.10
C SER A 80 1.34 19.00 -12.36
N THR A 81 1.74 18.88 -13.63
CA THR A 81 3.14 19.07 -14.03
C THR A 81 3.63 20.49 -13.74
N GLU A 82 2.74 21.49 -13.86
CA GLU A 82 3.07 22.88 -13.55
C GLU A 82 3.46 23.05 -12.08
N ASP A 83 2.64 22.49 -11.18
CA ASP A 83 2.88 22.56 -9.75
C ASP A 83 4.07 21.69 -9.32
N TYR A 84 4.33 20.57 -9.99
CA TYR A 84 5.57 19.82 -9.82
C TYR A 84 6.81 20.69 -10.09
N LEU A 85 6.79 21.45 -11.18
CA LEU A 85 7.89 22.36 -11.52
C LEU A 85 7.98 23.56 -10.57
N LYS A 86 6.84 24.09 -10.12
CA LYS A 86 6.80 25.16 -9.09
C LYS A 86 7.36 24.64 -7.75
N ALA A 87 6.92 23.49 -7.30
CA ALA A 87 7.42 22.85 -6.09
C ALA A 87 8.93 22.66 -6.14
N GLY A 88 9.45 22.15 -7.26
CA GLY A 88 10.89 21.97 -7.46
C GLY A 88 11.72 23.25 -7.42
N ARG A 89 11.10 24.40 -7.75
CA ARG A 89 11.76 25.71 -7.66
C ARG A 89 11.66 26.38 -6.29
N ALA A 90 10.55 26.16 -5.61
CA ALA A 90 10.18 26.92 -4.41
C ALA A 90 10.39 26.18 -3.10
N LEU A 91 10.28 24.85 -3.10
CA LEU A 91 10.40 24.07 -1.87
C LEU A 91 11.85 23.70 -1.60
N SER A 92 12.23 23.91 -0.34
CA SER A 92 13.47 23.43 0.24
C SER A 92 13.16 22.61 1.47
N ASN A 93 13.98 21.61 1.77
CA ASN A 93 13.80 20.76 2.93
C ASN A 93 13.93 21.57 4.24
N PRO A 94 12.89 21.62 5.08
CA PRO A 94 12.92 22.40 6.32
C PRO A 94 13.73 21.71 7.43
N LEU A 95 14.04 20.41 7.29
CA LEU A 95 14.79 19.67 8.30
C LEU A 95 16.30 19.86 8.13
N PRO A 96 17.06 19.92 9.23
CA PRO A 96 18.51 19.96 9.13
C PRO A 96 19.06 18.61 8.63
N SER A 97 20.02 18.66 7.69
CA SER A 97 20.74 17.46 7.27
C SER A 97 21.76 17.06 8.34
N ASN A 98 21.38 16.10 9.19
CA ASN A 98 22.25 15.54 10.22
C ASN A 98 22.20 14.01 10.21
N THR A 99 23.11 13.38 10.94
CA THR A 99 23.25 11.92 10.98
C THR A 99 21.97 11.20 11.40
N LYS A 100 21.21 11.78 12.36
CA LYS A 100 19.96 11.19 12.83
C LYS A 100 18.89 11.22 11.75
N VAL A 101 18.67 12.39 11.13
CA VAL A 101 17.67 12.56 10.05
C VAL A 101 18.00 11.66 8.84
N LEU A 102 19.29 11.55 8.50
CA LEU A 102 19.74 10.66 7.42
C LEU A 102 19.52 9.18 7.75
N ALA A 103 19.77 8.76 8.99
CA ALA A 103 19.55 7.38 9.41
C ALA A 103 18.07 7.01 9.37
N GLU A 104 17.19 7.88 9.90
CA GLU A 104 15.75 7.70 9.85
C GLU A 104 15.22 7.74 8.40
N GLY A 105 15.74 8.64 7.56
CA GLY A 105 15.40 8.69 6.14
C GLY A 105 15.83 7.44 5.38
N LYS A 106 16.96 6.85 5.71
CA LYS A 106 17.44 5.57 5.16
C LYS A 106 16.52 4.41 5.55
N GLU A 107 16.10 4.35 6.81
CA GLU A 107 15.18 3.32 7.29
C GLU A 107 13.83 3.41 6.56
N LEU A 108 13.24 4.59 6.50
CA LEU A 108 11.98 4.84 5.78
C LEU A 108 12.11 4.53 4.28
N TYR A 109 13.21 4.90 3.66
CA TYR A 109 13.48 4.55 2.27
C TYR A 109 13.53 3.03 2.07
N GLY A 110 14.16 2.31 2.98
CA GLY A 110 14.20 0.84 2.97
C GLY A 110 12.80 0.21 3.03
N ILE A 111 11.90 0.80 3.80
CA ILE A 111 10.53 0.30 3.97
C ILE A 111 9.66 0.61 2.73
N PHE A 112 9.71 1.85 2.21
CA PHE A 112 8.72 2.32 1.23
C PHE A 112 9.23 2.42 -0.21
N CYS A 113 10.54 2.48 -0.44
CA CYS A 113 11.11 2.87 -1.74
C CYS A 113 12.02 1.80 -2.36
N SER A 114 12.78 1.07 -1.52
CA SER A 114 13.87 0.20 -1.98
C SER A 114 13.39 -0.95 -2.87
N HIS A 115 12.16 -1.42 -2.71
CA HIS A 115 11.67 -2.55 -3.51
C HIS A 115 11.54 -2.24 -5.00
N CYS A 116 11.37 -0.97 -5.38
CA CYS A 116 11.39 -0.53 -6.77
C CYS A 116 12.72 0.14 -7.13
N HIS A 117 13.20 1.03 -6.26
CA HIS A 117 14.40 1.83 -6.53
C HIS A 117 15.72 1.13 -6.21
N GLY A 118 15.69 0.01 -5.47
CA GLY A 118 16.88 -0.68 -4.95
C GLY A 118 17.50 0.04 -3.75
N ASP A 119 18.26 -0.68 -2.92
CA ASP A 119 18.84 -0.16 -1.67
C ASP A 119 19.84 1.00 -1.92
N LYS A 120 20.46 1.01 -3.08
CA LYS A 120 21.40 2.04 -3.53
C LYS A 120 20.78 3.05 -4.49
N GLY A 121 19.47 3.00 -4.70
CA GLY A 121 18.78 3.90 -5.60
C GLY A 121 19.12 3.74 -7.09
N MET A 122 19.56 2.56 -7.50
CA MET A 122 19.99 2.27 -8.87
C MET A 122 18.86 1.81 -9.79
N GLY A 123 17.60 1.77 -9.31
CA GLY A 123 16.45 1.29 -10.07
C GLY A 123 16.38 -0.24 -10.23
N ASN A 124 17.16 -0.97 -9.45
CA ASN A 124 17.27 -2.42 -9.48
C ASN A 124 16.58 -3.11 -8.29
N GLY A 125 15.44 -2.59 -7.86
CA GLY A 125 14.66 -3.16 -6.77
C GLY A 125 14.13 -4.57 -7.09
N SER A 126 13.59 -5.23 -6.06
CA SER A 126 13.09 -6.62 -6.15
C SER A 126 11.76 -6.74 -6.91
N VAL A 127 11.00 -5.66 -7.07
CA VAL A 127 9.75 -5.65 -7.84
C VAL A 127 10.06 -5.68 -9.32
N ASN A 128 9.93 -6.88 -9.91
CA ASN A 128 10.16 -7.11 -11.33
C ASN A 128 8.81 -7.23 -12.05
N HIS A 129 8.38 -6.14 -12.69
CA HIS A 129 7.17 -6.11 -13.50
C HIS A 129 7.40 -5.21 -14.73
N PRO A 130 6.88 -5.54 -15.91
CA PRO A 130 7.12 -4.75 -17.13
C PRO A 130 6.78 -3.26 -17.01
N VAL A 131 5.78 -2.90 -16.19
CA VAL A 131 5.39 -1.51 -15.91
C VAL A 131 6.48 -0.76 -15.12
N TYR A 132 7.26 -1.46 -14.29
CA TYR A 132 8.31 -0.88 -13.44
C TYR A 132 9.73 -1.10 -13.98
N GLY A 133 9.86 -1.72 -15.15
CA GLY A 133 11.18 -2.04 -15.74
C GLY A 133 12.06 -0.85 -16.13
N ALA A 134 11.54 0.37 -15.97
CA ALA A 134 12.24 1.60 -16.33
C ALA A 134 12.43 2.55 -15.13
N VAL A 135 12.59 2.02 -13.91
CA VAL A 135 12.92 2.85 -12.72
C VAL A 135 14.33 3.41 -12.89
N PRO A 136 14.50 4.74 -13.02
CA PRO A 136 15.83 5.30 -13.23
C PRO A 136 16.67 5.28 -11.95
N SER A 137 17.99 5.20 -12.10
CA SER A 137 18.92 5.42 -10.99
C SER A 137 18.87 6.89 -10.55
N TYR A 138 18.95 7.16 -9.25
CA TYR A 138 19.04 8.54 -8.75
C TYR A 138 20.34 9.25 -9.15
N SER A 139 21.41 8.52 -9.40
CA SER A 139 22.68 9.07 -9.90
C SER A 139 22.75 9.17 -11.44
N ASP A 140 21.63 8.92 -12.14
CA ASP A 140 21.57 8.97 -13.60
C ASP A 140 21.65 10.41 -14.11
N ASN A 141 22.57 10.63 -15.04
CA ASN A 141 22.79 11.90 -15.73
C ASN A 141 22.26 11.90 -17.18
N ILE A 142 21.44 10.91 -17.54
CA ILE A 142 20.88 10.79 -18.90
C ILE A 142 19.74 11.79 -19.08
N GLY A 143 19.92 12.72 -20.00
CA GLY A 143 18.96 13.63 -20.61
C GLY A 143 18.03 14.36 -19.66
N PRO A 144 17.31 15.37 -20.11
CA PRO A 144 16.35 16.05 -19.26
C PRO A 144 15.14 15.15 -18.96
N ARG A 145 14.79 15.05 -17.68
CA ARG A 145 13.56 14.42 -17.21
C ARG A 145 12.41 15.44 -17.20
N ARG A 146 11.25 15.10 -16.63
CA ARG A 146 10.11 16.02 -16.53
C ARG A 146 10.44 17.35 -15.84
N SER A 147 11.41 17.35 -14.94
CA SER A 147 11.91 18.56 -14.24
C SER A 147 12.71 19.50 -15.15
N GLY A 148 13.10 19.08 -16.34
CA GLY A 148 14.10 19.75 -17.18
C GLY A 148 15.54 19.47 -16.77
N ALA A 149 15.75 18.69 -15.72
CA ALA A 149 17.06 18.30 -15.17
C ALA A 149 17.25 16.77 -15.25
N THR A 150 18.44 16.29 -14.94
CA THR A 150 18.73 14.86 -14.79
C THR A 150 18.20 14.31 -13.47
N MET A 151 18.27 13.00 -13.25
CA MET A 151 17.86 12.41 -11.95
C MET A 151 18.79 12.86 -10.81
N SER A 152 20.08 13.01 -11.07
CA SER A 152 21.06 13.47 -10.08
C SER A 152 20.89 14.96 -9.68
N GLU A 153 20.15 15.73 -10.47
CA GLU A 153 19.92 17.17 -10.26
C GLU A 153 18.52 17.49 -9.73
N LEU A 154 17.69 16.47 -9.46
CA LEU A 154 16.36 16.70 -8.88
C LEU A 154 16.48 17.39 -7.52
N LYS A 155 15.72 18.46 -7.34
CA LYS A 155 15.67 19.24 -6.11
C LYS A 155 14.66 18.70 -5.11
N ASP A 156 14.75 19.14 -3.88
CA ASP A 156 13.87 18.78 -2.75
C ASP A 156 12.40 18.74 -3.13
N GLY A 157 11.89 19.81 -3.72
CA GLY A 157 10.49 19.95 -4.08
C GLY A 157 10.05 18.99 -5.18
N HIS A 158 10.91 18.61 -6.12
CA HIS A 158 10.58 17.60 -7.13
C HIS A 158 10.40 16.22 -6.49
N ILE A 159 11.33 15.84 -5.60
CA ILE A 159 11.31 14.55 -4.91
C ILE A 159 10.10 14.49 -3.98
N TYR A 160 9.90 15.52 -3.18
CA TYR A 160 8.78 15.62 -2.25
C TYR A 160 7.42 15.54 -2.97
N HIS A 161 7.24 16.29 -4.06
CA HIS A 161 6.02 16.27 -4.86
C HIS A 161 5.77 14.89 -5.48
N THR A 162 6.83 14.20 -5.92
CA THR A 162 6.74 12.85 -6.45
C THR A 162 6.30 11.85 -5.38
N ILE A 163 6.82 11.96 -4.15
CA ILE A 163 6.36 11.12 -3.02
C ILE A 163 4.89 11.41 -2.70
N MET A 164 4.49 12.68 -2.80
CA MET A 164 3.13 13.11 -2.48
C MET A 164 2.08 12.57 -3.44
N TYR A 165 2.31 12.70 -4.75
CA TYR A 165 1.30 12.42 -5.78
C TYR A 165 1.63 11.23 -6.68
N GLY A 166 2.84 10.69 -6.59
CA GLY A 166 3.34 9.74 -7.56
C GLY A 166 3.83 10.41 -8.85
N LEU A 167 4.44 9.62 -9.71
CA LEU A 167 4.90 10.05 -11.03
C LEU A 167 4.94 8.88 -12.01
N ASN A 168 4.23 8.96 -13.12
CA ASN A 168 4.09 7.88 -14.11
C ASN A 168 3.55 6.58 -13.45
N ALA A 169 4.36 5.51 -13.41
CA ALA A 169 3.98 4.25 -12.75
C ALA A 169 4.17 4.26 -11.22
N MET A 170 4.86 5.24 -10.67
CA MET A 170 5.01 5.37 -9.21
C MET A 170 3.73 5.90 -8.59
N GLY A 171 3.13 5.15 -7.66
CA GLY A 171 1.96 5.58 -6.90
C GLY A 171 2.27 6.64 -5.83
N PRO A 172 1.25 7.35 -5.31
CA PRO A 172 1.40 8.29 -4.20
C PRO A 172 1.67 7.55 -2.89
N HIS A 173 2.51 8.13 -2.03
CA HIS A 173 2.85 7.58 -0.71
C HIS A 173 2.40 8.47 0.45
N SER A 174 1.68 9.55 0.14
CA SER A 174 1.27 10.56 1.14
C SER A 174 0.35 10.03 2.24
N SER A 175 -0.37 8.93 1.98
CA SER A 175 -1.25 8.30 2.96
C SER A 175 -0.51 7.42 3.97
N GLN A 176 0.68 6.93 3.64
CA GLN A 176 1.46 6.02 4.48
C GLN A 176 2.62 6.71 5.22
N ILE A 177 3.06 7.85 4.71
CA ILE A 177 4.26 8.54 5.17
C ILE A 177 3.89 9.96 5.60
N THR A 178 4.21 10.34 6.84
CA THR A 178 3.96 11.69 7.35
C THR A 178 4.80 12.75 6.61
N GLN A 179 4.44 14.01 6.76
CA GLN A 179 5.16 15.12 6.12
C GLN A 179 6.63 15.17 6.53
N GLU A 180 6.92 15.04 7.82
CA GLU A 180 8.29 15.03 8.34
C GLU A 180 9.10 13.87 7.78
N GLU A 181 8.51 12.67 7.75
CA GLU A 181 9.16 11.47 7.21
C GLU A 181 9.44 11.60 5.71
N ARG A 182 8.56 12.23 4.93
CA ARG A 182 8.83 12.53 3.51
C ARG A 182 10.08 13.40 3.36
N TRP A 183 10.24 14.42 4.21
CA TRP A 183 11.43 15.26 4.18
C TRP A 183 12.72 14.52 4.60
N LYS A 184 12.63 13.57 5.53
CA LYS A 184 13.76 12.67 5.87
C LYS A 184 14.15 11.80 4.68
N ILE A 185 13.18 11.25 3.96
CA ILE A 185 13.43 10.48 2.73
C ILE A 185 14.09 11.36 1.67
N VAL A 186 13.64 12.61 1.48
CA VAL A 186 14.26 13.55 0.53
C VAL A 186 15.76 13.72 0.81
N HIS A 187 16.14 13.92 2.07
CA HIS A 187 17.56 13.99 2.45
C HIS A 187 18.35 12.73 2.07
N TYR A 188 17.77 11.55 2.31
CA TYR A 188 18.44 10.30 1.97
C TYR A 188 18.53 10.10 0.45
N VAL A 189 17.52 10.48 -0.32
CA VAL A 189 17.58 10.44 -1.79
C VAL A 189 18.72 11.32 -2.32
N HIS A 190 18.97 12.48 -1.72
CA HIS A 190 20.12 13.31 -2.08
C HIS A 190 21.47 12.64 -1.81
N GLU A 191 21.58 11.80 -0.77
CA GLU A 191 22.80 10.98 -0.60
C GLU A 191 22.94 9.95 -1.72
N LEU A 192 21.84 9.32 -2.14
CA LEU A 192 21.85 8.37 -3.25
C LEU A 192 22.16 9.02 -4.60
N GLN A 193 21.78 10.29 -4.80
CA GLN A 193 22.13 11.06 -6.01
C GLN A 193 23.64 11.30 -6.16
N LYS A 194 24.37 11.40 -5.04
CA LYS A 194 25.84 11.59 -5.07
C LYS A 194 26.58 10.36 -5.62
N GLY A 195 25.86 9.24 -5.77
CA GLY A 195 26.45 7.96 -6.15
C GLY A 195 27.08 7.25 -4.95
N SER A 196 26.87 5.95 -4.84
CA SER A 196 27.63 5.13 -3.88
C SER A 196 29.03 4.95 -4.43
N ASN A 197 30.02 5.60 -3.83
CA ASN A 197 31.40 5.16 -3.91
C ASN A 197 31.55 3.80 -3.23
#